data_215cc849dc9ea9b11cfb0c36bb0c1a46
#
_entry.id   215cc849dc9ea9b11cfb0c36bb0c1a46
#
_cell.length_a   1.000
_cell.length_b   1.000
_cell.length_c   1.000
_cell.angle_alpha   90.00
_cell.angle_beta   90.00
_cell.angle_gamma   90.00
#
_symmetry.space_group_name_H-M   'P 1'
#
loop_
_entity.id
_entity.type
_entity.pdbx_description
1 polymer ?
#
loop_
_entity_poly.entity_id
_entity_poly.type
_entity_poly.pdbx_seq_one_letter_code
_entity_poly.pdbx_strand_id
1 'polypeptide(L)'
;VILILSLGLAQFGSSLLGRWNFYLLPTRAWELGAGAMSFFISRNINKKFHSKFICELLSVLGISSVFFSFVVLDQSIEAPSALCLLPVIGTILIILFCRKGSVLSLLLSTKYLVYLGLISYGAYLWHHPILAISRHFVIHPSYVPDIIICVALMISLSLASISYHL
;
A
#
# COMPACT_ATOMS: atom_id res chain seq x y z
N VAL A 1 6.82 -19.46 -9.11
CA VAL A 1 8.29 -19.37 -9.22
C VAL A 1 8.73 -17.91 -9.23
N ILE A 2 8.27 -17.07 -10.19
CA ILE A 2 8.71 -15.67 -10.34
C ILE A 2 8.53 -14.86 -9.05
N LEU A 3 7.39 -14.97 -8.36
CA LEU A 3 7.13 -14.24 -7.12
C LEU A 3 8.07 -14.65 -5.98
N ILE A 4 8.38 -15.94 -5.87
CA ILE A 4 9.31 -16.45 -4.85
C ILE A 4 10.74 -15.96 -5.14
N LEU A 5 11.15 -15.97 -6.40
CA LEU A 5 12.46 -15.44 -6.81
C LEU A 5 12.55 -13.93 -6.54
N SER A 6 11.50 -13.18 -6.84
CA SER A 6 11.42 -11.74 -6.58
C SER A 6 11.48 -11.43 -5.07
N LEU A 7 10.78 -12.19 -4.23
CA LEU A 7 10.84 -12.06 -2.77
C LEU A 7 12.23 -12.41 -2.24
N GLY A 8 12.86 -13.48 -2.78
CA GLY A 8 14.24 -13.84 -2.45
C GLY A 8 15.21 -12.71 -2.80
N LEU A 9 15.10 -12.14 -4.01
CA LEU A 9 15.90 -10.99 -4.42
C LEU A 9 15.67 -9.77 -3.52
N ALA A 10 14.44 -9.51 -3.07
CA ALA A 10 14.14 -8.44 -2.14
C ALA A 10 14.89 -8.62 -0.80
N GLN A 11 14.83 -9.83 -0.25
CA GLN A 11 15.45 -10.14 1.04
C GLN A 11 16.99 -10.12 0.98
N PHE A 12 17.59 -10.75 -0.04
CA PHE A 12 19.05 -10.73 -0.22
C PHE A 12 19.55 -9.36 -0.72
N GLY A 13 18.74 -8.66 -1.53
CA GLY A 13 19.06 -7.34 -2.04
C GLY A 13 19.14 -6.27 -0.95
N SER A 14 18.39 -6.42 0.16
CA SER A 14 18.44 -5.46 1.27
C SER A 14 19.84 -5.33 1.87
N SER A 15 20.57 -6.45 1.99
CA SER A 15 21.93 -6.47 2.53
C SER A 15 23.01 -6.06 1.53
N LEU A 16 22.77 -6.26 0.22
CA LEU A 16 23.79 -6.03 -0.83
C LEU A 16 23.64 -4.67 -1.53
N LEU A 17 22.41 -4.23 -1.77
CA LEU A 17 22.09 -3.07 -2.60
C LEU A 17 21.63 -1.86 -1.77
N GLY A 18 21.35 -2.03 -0.48
CA GLY A 18 20.90 -0.95 0.41
C GLY A 18 19.69 -0.21 -0.20
N ARG A 19 19.76 1.13 -0.27
CA ARG A 19 18.66 1.98 -0.77
C ARG A 19 18.27 1.70 -2.23
N TRP A 20 19.15 1.18 -3.07
CA TRP A 20 18.86 0.84 -4.47
C TRP A 20 17.85 -0.29 -4.60
N ASN A 21 17.81 -1.20 -3.63
CA ASN A 21 16.85 -2.31 -3.59
C ASN A 21 15.40 -1.83 -3.69
N PHE A 22 15.09 -0.68 -3.11
CA PHE A 22 13.74 -0.09 -3.14
C PHE A 22 13.29 0.34 -4.54
N TYR A 23 14.22 0.78 -5.40
CA TYR A 23 13.92 1.31 -6.73
C TYR A 23 13.93 0.23 -7.82
N LEU A 24 14.44 -0.96 -7.53
CA LEU A 24 14.50 -2.04 -8.49
C LEU A 24 13.13 -2.71 -8.65
N LEU A 25 12.62 -2.76 -9.89
CA LEU A 25 11.36 -3.43 -10.21
C LEU A 25 11.35 -4.92 -9.83
N PRO A 26 12.42 -5.72 -10.09
CA PRO A 26 12.43 -7.14 -9.77
C PRO A 26 12.25 -7.45 -8.28
N THR A 27 12.68 -6.57 -7.38
CA THR A 27 12.57 -6.77 -5.92
C THR A 27 11.19 -6.44 -5.37
N ARG A 28 10.34 -5.73 -6.13
CA ARG A 28 8.97 -5.38 -5.78
C ARG A 28 7.91 -6.12 -6.62
N ALA A 29 8.34 -6.85 -7.64
CA ALA A 29 7.41 -7.56 -8.54
C ALA A 29 6.54 -8.59 -7.80
N TRP A 30 7.02 -9.16 -6.68
CA TRP A 30 6.24 -10.09 -5.87
C TRP A 30 5.02 -9.43 -5.21
N GLU A 31 5.11 -8.16 -4.77
CA GLU A 31 4.00 -7.42 -4.16
C GLU A 31 2.88 -7.21 -5.19
N LEU A 32 3.25 -6.69 -6.36
CA LEU A 32 2.32 -6.46 -7.47
C LEU A 32 1.73 -7.77 -7.99
N GLY A 33 2.58 -8.79 -8.16
CA GLY A 33 2.15 -10.09 -8.63
C GLY A 33 1.22 -10.82 -7.66
N ALA A 34 1.47 -10.71 -6.35
CA ALA A 34 0.59 -11.26 -5.32
C ALA A 34 -0.80 -10.60 -5.36
N GLY A 35 -0.85 -9.26 -5.52
CA GLY A 35 -2.10 -8.53 -5.72
C GLY A 35 -2.85 -8.97 -6.98
N ALA A 36 -2.16 -9.08 -8.11
CA ALA A 36 -2.76 -9.55 -9.36
C ALA A 36 -3.29 -10.98 -9.26
N MET A 37 -2.51 -11.90 -8.67
CA MET A 37 -2.95 -13.28 -8.46
C MET A 37 -4.18 -13.37 -7.55
N SER A 38 -4.23 -12.56 -6.48
CA SER A 38 -5.38 -12.55 -5.57
C SER A 38 -6.67 -12.16 -6.28
N PHE A 39 -6.61 -11.24 -7.26
CA PHE A 39 -7.75 -10.88 -8.09
C PHE A 39 -8.29 -12.07 -8.91
N PHE A 40 -7.42 -12.82 -9.58
CA PHE A 40 -7.84 -14.01 -10.34
C PHE A 40 -8.40 -15.10 -9.43
N ILE A 41 -7.81 -15.31 -8.28
CA ILE A 41 -8.25 -16.31 -7.30
C ILE A 41 -9.60 -15.91 -6.70
N SER A 42 -9.85 -14.60 -6.46
CA SER A 42 -11.10 -14.13 -5.85
C SER A 42 -12.34 -14.49 -6.67
N ARG A 43 -12.22 -14.54 -8.01
CA ARG A 43 -13.30 -14.95 -8.91
C ARG A 43 -13.76 -16.40 -8.68
N ASN A 44 -12.86 -17.29 -8.25
CA ASN A 44 -13.13 -18.71 -8.01
C ASN A 44 -13.51 -18.99 -6.56
N ILE A 45 -12.88 -18.31 -5.59
CA ILE A 45 -13.14 -18.48 -4.15
C ILE A 45 -14.55 -18.03 -3.77
N ASN A 46 -15.05 -16.94 -4.36
CA ASN A 46 -16.39 -16.44 -4.06
C ASN A 46 -17.52 -17.46 -4.31
N LYS A 47 -17.27 -18.49 -5.13
CA LYS A 47 -18.23 -19.59 -5.38
C LYS A 47 -18.13 -20.72 -4.33
N LYS A 48 -16.99 -20.89 -3.68
CA LYS A 48 -16.71 -22.04 -2.79
C LYS A 48 -17.00 -21.77 -1.31
N PHE A 49 -16.73 -20.55 -0.82
CA PHE A 49 -16.92 -20.23 0.58
C PHE A 49 -18.36 -19.81 0.88
N HIS A 50 -19.12 -20.67 1.57
CA HIS A 50 -20.52 -20.42 1.94
C HIS A 50 -20.66 -19.68 3.28
N SER A 51 -19.69 -19.73 4.17
CA SER A 51 -19.77 -19.13 5.50
C SER A 51 -19.47 -17.64 5.47
N LYS A 52 -20.50 -16.81 5.69
CA LYS A 52 -20.37 -15.36 5.81
C LYS A 52 -19.45 -14.96 6.97
N PHE A 53 -19.56 -15.65 8.10
CA PHE A 53 -18.76 -15.37 9.30
C PHE A 53 -17.27 -15.54 9.07
N ILE A 54 -16.85 -16.63 8.40
CA ILE A 54 -15.42 -16.86 8.11
C ILE A 54 -14.88 -15.77 7.17
N CYS A 55 -15.65 -15.38 6.15
CA CYS A 55 -15.24 -14.31 5.24
C CYS A 55 -15.09 -12.97 5.96
N GLU A 56 -15.99 -12.66 6.87
CA GLU A 56 -15.95 -11.44 7.66
C GLU A 56 -14.75 -11.43 8.61
N LEU A 57 -14.51 -12.54 9.33
CA LEU A 57 -13.35 -12.70 10.20
C LEU A 57 -12.02 -12.52 9.43
N LEU A 58 -11.88 -13.18 8.28
CA LEU A 58 -10.67 -13.09 7.46
C LEU A 58 -10.46 -11.68 6.89
N SER A 59 -11.52 -10.98 6.51
CA SER A 59 -11.40 -9.60 6.03
C SER A 59 -11.05 -8.62 7.14
N VAL A 60 -11.56 -8.84 8.37
CA VAL A 60 -11.19 -8.04 9.56
C VAL A 60 -9.75 -8.32 9.96
N LEU A 61 -9.30 -9.58 9.95
CA LEU A 61 -7.91 -9.92 10.17
C LEU A 61 -6.99 -9.28 9.12
N GLY A 62 -7.44 -9.21 7.88
CA GLY A 62 -6.72 -8.54 6.80
C GLY A 62 -6.49 -7.05 7.08
N ILE A 63 -7.54 -6.32 7.45
CA ILE A 63 -7.39 -4.89 7.75
C ILE A 63 -6.57 -4.65 9.02
N SER A 64 -6.76 -5.50 10.05
CA SER A 64 -5.95 -5.43 11.27
C SER A 64 -4.46 -5.66 10.99
N SER A 65 -4.12 -6.60 10.10
CA SER A 65 -2.75 -6.86 9.65
C SER A 65 -2.14 -5.63 8.94
N VAL A 66 -2.91 -4.95 8.10
CA VAL A 66 -2.47 -3.71 7.44
C VAL A 66 -2.21 -2.61 8.48
N PHE A 67 -3.13 -2.37 9.42
CA PHE A 67 -2.92 -1.36 10.46
C PHE A 67 -1.76 -1.71 11.39
N PHE A 68 -1.62 -2.98 11.77
CA PHE A 68 -0.51 -3.44 12.60
C PHE A 68 0.84 -3.24 11.91
N SER A 69 0.89 -3.37 10.58
CA SER A 69 2.12 -3.13 9.83
C SER A 69 2.62 -1.69 9.94
N PHE A 70 1.73 -0.69 10.08
CA PHE A 70 2.14 0.71 10.29
C PHE A 70 2.82 0.93 11.63
N VAL A 71 2.53 0.09 12.64
CA VAL A 71 3.17 0.18 13.96
C VAL A 71 4.50 -0.56 13.98
N VAL A 72 4.58 -1.69 13.26
CA VAL A 72 5.77 -2.57 13.26
C VAL A 72 6.82 -2.12 12.26
N LEU A 73 6.40 -1.59 11.10
CA LEU A 73 7.33 -1.12 10.06
C LEU A 73 7.81 0.29 10.42
N ASP A 74 8.91 0.34 11.15
CA ASP A 74 9.61 1.59 11.47
C ASP A 74 10.64 1.93 10.37
N GLN A 75 11.12 3.18 10.37
CA GLN A 75 12.13 3.69 9.43
C GLN A 75 13.48 2.96 9.48
N SER A 76 13.72 2.22 10.57
CA SER A 76 14.91 1.38 10.73
C SER A 76 14.90 0.11 9.88
N ILE A 77 13.74 -0.27 9.32
CA ILE A 77 13.57 -1.49 8.54
C ILE A 77 13.80 -1.18 7.07
N GLU A 78 14.84 -1.78 6.49
CA GLU A 78 15.12 -1.68 5.06
C GLU A 78 14.00 -2.37 4.26
N ALA A 79 13.21 -1.59 3.52
CA ALA A 79 12.22 -2.10 2.58
C ALA A 79 12.84 -2.17 1.15
N PRO A 80 12.45 -3.16 0.33
CA PRO A 80 11.54 -4.27 0.57
C PRO A 80 12.17 -5.42 1.37
N SER A 81 11.49 -5.91 2.39
CA SER A 81 11.93 -7.02 3.24
C SER A 81 10.80 -8.02 3.48
N ALA A 82 11.10 -9.16 4.12
CA ALA A 82 10.09 -10.15 4.49
C ALA A 82 8.98 -9.58 5.40
N LEU A 83 9.25 -8.50 6.14
CA LEU A 83 8.23 -7.83 6.96
C LEU A 83 7.14 -7.17 6.12
N CYS A 84 7.43 -6.80 4.87
CA CYS A 84 6.43 -6.31 3.92
C CYS A 84 5.38 -7.39 3.54
N LEU A 85 5.62 -8.68 3.86
CA LEU A 85 4.60 -9.73 3.73
C LEU A 85 3.36 -9.43 4.57
N LEU A 86 3.52 -8.78 5.71
CA LEU A 86 2.43 -8.51 6.64
C LEU A 86 1.31 -7.65 6.02
N PRO A 87 1.57 -6.46 5.47
CA PRO A 87 0.55 -5.66 4.81
C PRO A 87 0.10 -6.29 3.47
N VAL A 88 0.98 -7.00 2.76
CA VAL A 88 0.61 -7.67 1.50
C VAL A 88 -0.39 -8.79 1.75
N ILE A 89 -0.14 -9.67 2.74
CA ILE A 89 -1.08 -10.72 3.12
C ILE A 89 -2.40 -10.11 3.61
N GLY A 90 -2.33 -9.05 4.43
CA GLY A 90 -3.52 -8.33 4.87
C GLY A 90 -4.38 -7.83 3.69
N THR A 91 -3.76 -7.23 2.70
CA THR A 91 -4.44 -6.74 1.49
C THR A 91 -5.03 -7.90 0.67
N ILE A 92 -4.31 -9.02 0.52
CA ILE A 92 -4.80 -10.22 -0.16
C ILE A 92 -6.05 -10.77 0.55
N LEU A 93 -6.04 -10.84 1.88
CA LEU A 93 -7.20 -11.29 2.66
C LEU A 93 -8.42 -10.41 2.42
N ILE A 94 -8.24 -9.09 2.38
CA ILE A 94 -9.32 -8.15 2.07
C ILE A 94 -9.86 -8.41 0.65
N ILE A 95 -8.99 -8.51 -0.35
CA ILE A 95 -9.40 -8.75 -1.75
C ILE A 95 -10.16 -10.07 -1.91
N LEU A 96 -9.72 -11.13 -1.22
CA LEU A 96 -10.30 -12.47 -1.36
C LEU A 96 -11.62 -12.62 -0.60
N PHE A 97 -11.75 -12.03 0.58
CA PHE A 97 -12.82 -12.34 1.52
C PHE A 97 -13.76 -11.17 1.84
N CYS A 98 -13.43 -9.93 1.47
CA CYS A 98 -14.34 -8.80 1.64
C CYS A 98 -15.51 -8.89 0.65
N ARG A 99 -16.66 -9.35 1.13
CA ARG A 99 -17.87 -9.55 0.32
C ARG A 99 -18.81 -8.35 0.41
N LYS A 100 -19.59 -8.14 -0.65
CA LYS A 100 -20.68 -7.15 -0.64
C LYS A 100 -21.64 -7.44 0.53
N GLY A 101 -21.89 -6.42 1.35
CA GLY A 101 -22.75 -6.52 2.53
C GLY A 101 -22.05 -6.90 3.83
N SER A 102 -20.72 -7.14 3.84
CA SER A 102 -19.94 -7.21 5.09
C SER A 102 -19.73 -5.81 5.67
N VAL A 103 -19.51 -5.73 6.99
CA VAL A 103 -19.26 -4.45 7.69
C VAL A 103 -18.05 -3.73 7.05
N LEU A 104 -16.98 -4.47 6.77
CA LEU A 104 -15.80 -3.91 6.13
C LEU A 104 -16.09 -3.40 4.70
N SER A 105 -16.90 -4.14 3.93
CA SER A 105 -17.32 -3.70 2.60
C SER A 105 -18.11 -2.41 2.63
N LEU A 106 -19.03 -2.25 3.59
CA LEU A 106 -19.79 -1.02 3.77
C LEU A 106 -18.87 0.17 4.11
N LEU A 107 -17.90 -0.05 4.99
CA LEU A 107 -16.91 0.96 5.35
C LEU A 107 -16.07 1.38 4.14
N LEU A 108 -15.47 0.41 3.45
CA LEU A 108 -14.60 0.67 2.29
C LEU A 108 -15.34 1.22 1.07
N SER A 109 -16.65 0.98 0.97
CA SER A 109 -17.52 1.50 -0.11
C SER A 109 -18.04 2.91 0.16
N THR A 110 -17.66 3.56 1.25
CA THR A 110 -18.03 4.96 1.50
C THR A 110 -17.44 5.85 0.40
N LYS A 111 -18.24 6.82 -0.07
CA LYS A 111 -17.85 7.70 -1.18
C LYS A 111 -16.51 8.41 -0.97
N TYR A 112 -16.18 8.73 0.28
CA TYR A 112 -14.92 9.40 0.62
C TYR A 112 -13.72 8.47 0.45
N LEU A 113 -13.79 7.22 0.95
CA LEU A 113 -12.70 6.23 0.80
C LEU A 113 -12.54 5.80 -0.65
N VAL A 114 -13.64 5.61 -1.37
CA VAL A 114 -13.60 5.31 -2.82
C VAL A 114 -12.93 6.45 -3.57
N TYR A 115 -13.32 7.71 -3.28
CA TYR A 115 -12.70 8.87 -3.91
C TYR A 115 -11.21 8.97 -3.63
N LEU A 116 -10.78 8.80 -2.36
CA LEU A 116 -9.37 8.75 -2.00
C LEU A 116 -8.62 7.65 -2.76
N GLY A 117 -9.23 6.48 -2.93
CA GLY A 117 -8.67 5.41 -3.75
C GLY A 117 -8.49 5.81 -5.22
N LEU A 118 -9.47 6.49 -5.80
CA LEU A 118 -9.40 6.93 -7.21
C LEU A 118 -8.31 7.97 -7.46
N ILE A 119 -8.11 8.91 -6.52
CA ILE A 119 -7.06 9.94 -6.65
C ILE A 119 -5.68 9.47 -6.12
N SER A 120 -5.59 8.28 -5.52
CA SER A 120 -4.37 7.79 -4.83
C SER A 120 -3.16 7.71 -5.76
N TYR A 121 -3.36 7.29 -7.01
CA TYR A 121 -2.29 7.23 -8.01
C TYR A 121 -1.76 8.63 -8.35
N GLY A 122 -2.64 9.60 -8.55
CA GLY A 122 -2.26 10.99 -8.74
C GLY A 122 -1.52 11.55 -7.52
N ALA A 123 -2.01 11.27 -6.31
CA ALA A 123 -1.35 11.68 -5.07
C ALA A 123 0.06 11.08 -4.95
N TYR A 124 0.22 9.79 -5.32
CA TYR A 124 1.52 9.14 -5.37
C TYR A 124 2.48 9.82 -6.35
N LEU A 125 2.02 10.24 -7.52
CA LEU A 125 2.87 10.93 -8.49
C LEU A 125 3.27 12.34 -8.02
N TRP A 126 2.35 13.09 -7.42
CA TRP A 126 2.59 14.48 -7.04
C TRP A 126 3.36 14.65 -5.71
N HIS A 127 3.23 13.70 -4.74
CA HIS A 127 3.86 13.89 -3.43
C HIS A 127 5.39 13.95 -3.49
N HIS A 128 6.04 13.16 -4.32
CA HIS A 128 7.51 13.15 -4.43
C HIS A 128 8.09 14.48 -4.93
N PRO A 129 7.66 15.04 -6.07
CA PRO A 129 8.13 16.36 -6.52
C PRO A 129 7.87 17.47 -5.51
N ILE A 130 6.68 17.47 -4.90
CA ILE A 130 6.29 18.51 -3.95
C ILE A 130 7.14 18.45 -2.68
N LEU A 131 7.38 17.26 -2.12
CA LEU A 131 8.26 17.09 -0.97
C LEU A 131 9.71 17.42 -1.30
N ALA A 132 10.19 17.10 -2.51
CA ALA A 132 11.52 17.47 -2.95
C ALA A 132 11.70 18.99 -3.02
N ILE A 133 10.73 19.68 -3.61
CA ILE A 133 10.70 21.16 -3.69
C ILE A 133 10.59 21.76 -2.28
N SER A 134 9.71 21.25 -1.43
CA SER A 134 9.54 21.72 -0.05
C SER A 134 10.84 21.67 0.75
N ARG A 135 11.63 20.60 0.60
CA ARG A 135 12.94 20.45 1.25
C ARG A 135 13.96 21.48 0.77
N HIS A 136 13.86 21.93 -0.46
CA HIS A 136 14.77 22.93 -1.02
C HIS A 136 14.57 24.33 -0.43
N PHE A 137 13.35 24.64 0.04
CA PHE A 137 13.02 25.91 0.68
C PHE A 137 13.30 25.95 2.19
N VAL A 138 13.71 24.82 2.79
CA VAL A 138 14.02 24.77 4.22
C VAL A 138 15.51 25.03 4.45
N ILE A 139 15.82 26.02 5.29
CA ILE A 139 17.19 26.50 5.60
C ILE A 139 18.03 25.38 6.26
N HIS A 140 17.40 24.45 6.99
CA HIS A 140 18.04 23.29 7.58
C HIS A 140 17.49 21.99 7.00
N PRO A 141 18.20 21.32 6.05
CA PRO A 141 17.72 20.10 5.38
C PRO A 141 17.48 18.90 6.32
N SER A 142 18.07 18.92 7.52
CA SER A 142 17.92 17.85 8.52
C SER A 142 16.60 17.88 9.29
N TYR A 143 15.87 18.98 9.25
CA TYR A 143 14.60 19.14 9.95
C TYR A 143 13.58 19.88 9.08
N VAL A 144 12.59 19.16 8.58
CA VAL A 144 11.44 19.76 7.88
C VAL A 144 10.30 19.92 8.89
N PRO A 145 9.83 21.13 9.18
CA PRO A 145 8.72 21.33 10.09
C PRO A 145 7.48 20.56 9.64
N ASP A 146 6.76 19.95 10.58
CA ASP A 146 5.55 19.15 10.31
C ASP A 146 4.49 19.93 9.53
N ILE A 147 4.41 21.24 9.74
CA ILE A 147 3.52 22.15 8.99
C ILE A 147 3.82 22.10 7.50
N ILE A 148 5.10 22.12 7.10
CA ILE A 148 5.49 22.08 5.68
C ILE A 148 5.12 20.73 5.07
N ILE A 149 5.29 19.63 5.81
CA ILE A 149 4.88 18.30 5.37
C ILE A 149 3.35 18.26 5.19
N CYS A 150 2.59 18.77 6.16
CA CYS A 150 1.12 18.82 6.06
C CYS A 150 0.66 19.67 4.84
N VAL A 151 1.26 20.83 4.62
CA VAL A 151 0.95 21.69 3.46
C VAL A 151 1.31 20.97 2.15
N ALA A 152 2.47 20.35 2.08
CA ALA A 152 2.91 19.59 0.91
C ALA A 152 1.96 18.44 0.59
N LEU A 153 1.48 17.72 1.61
CA LEU A 153 0.47 16.66 1.44
C LEU A 153 -0.87 17.22 0.95
N MET A 154 -1.34 18.32 1.51
CA MET A 154 -2.58 18.98 1.06
C MET A 154 -2.49 19.43 -0.40
N ILE A 155 -1.37 20.03 -0.80
CA ILE A 155 -1.12 20.41 -2.20
C ILE A 155 -1.11 19.18 -3.10
N SER A 156 -0.44 18.09 -2.68
CA SER A 156 -0.39 16.83 -3.44
C SER A 156 -1.78 16.23 -3.67
N LEU A 157 -2.62 16.22 -2.64
CA LEU A 157 -4.01 15.73 -2.74
C LEU A 157 -4.87 16.64 -3.64
N SER A 158 -4.68 17.96 -3.54
CA SER A 158 -5.40 18.93 -4.38
C SER A 158 -5.04 18.74 -5.86
N LEU A 159 -3.76 18.61 -6.19
CA LEU A 159 -3.28 18.38 -7.55
C LEU A 159 -3.72 17.00 -8.08
N ALA A 160 -3.73 15.98 -7.22
CA ALA A 160 -4.25 14.66 -7.57
C ALA A 160 -5.75 14.71 -7.92
N SER A 161 -6.53 15.47 -7.13
CA SER A 161 -7.96 15.68 -7.40
C SER A 161 -8.19 16.42 -8.72
N ILE A 162 -7.45 17.48 -8.97
CA ILE A 162 -7.53 18.24 -10.24
C ILE A 162 -7.16 17.32 -11.43
N SER A 163 -6.06 16.58 -11.30
CA SER A 163 -5.60 15.64 -12.34
C SER A 163 -6.56 14.49 -12.61
N TYR A 164 -7.40 14.14 -11.64
CA TYR A 164 -8.44 13.12 -11.81
C TYR A 164 -9.66 13.65 -12.57
N HIS A 165 -9.96 14.95 -12.45
CA HIS A 165 -11.13 15.56 -13.09
C HIS A 165 -10.85 16.17 -14.47
N LEU A 166 -9.57 16.24 -14.88
CA LEU A 166 -9.15 16.63 -16.24
C LEU A 166 -9.14 15.46 -17.18
#